data_7a1d37d3483d840ea1cc3d7222c9baf4
#
_entry.id   7a1d37d3483d840ea1cc3d7222c9baf4
#
_cell.length_a   1.000
_cell.length_b   1.000
_cell.length_c   1.000
_cell.angle_alpha   90.00
_cell.angle_beta   90.00
_cell.angle_gamma   90.00
#
_symmetry.space_group_name_H-M   'P 1'
#
loop_
_entity.id
_entity.type
_entity.pdbx_description
1 polymer ?
#
loop_
_entity_poly.entity_id
_entity_poly.type
_entity_poly.pdbx_seq_one_letter_code
_entity_poly.pdbx_strand_id
1 'polypeptide(L)'
;MKNTFGSDLSLTIFGESHGRAIGAVLDGMAAGVPVDEAFVAACMDKRRARGDGLSTPRTEADAVQFLSGVVNGCTTGTAIALMVENTNTRSADYAKTADLLRPGHADYTAYAKYHGFQDARGGGHFSGRVTAALVAGGAVVLGALSRAGIDISTHIAACAGISDTRFALD
;
A
#
# COMPACT_ATOMS: atom_id res chain seq x y z
N MET A 1 16.97 9.86 1.67
CA MET A 1 15.51 9.97 1.55
C MET A 1 14.89 8.84 2.32
N LYS A 2 13.74 9.06 2.95
CA LYS A 2 13.18 8.11 3.92
C LYS A 2 11.83 7.61 3.40
N ASN A 3 11.67 6.30 3.25
CA ASN A 3 10.41 5.63 2.88
C ASN A 3 9.75 4.97 4.09
N THR A 4 10.08 5.49 5.28
CA THR A 4 9.61 4.98 6.57
C THR A 4 8.80 6.05 7.26
N PHE A 5 7.65 5.71 7.79
CA PHE A 5 6.86 6.56 8.70
C PHE A 5 6.81 5.92 10.08
N GLY A 6 6.51 6.76 11.07
CA GLY A 6 6.40 6.36 12.45
C GLY A 6 7.72 6.38 13.21
N SER A 7 7.66 6.13 14.50
CA SER A 7 8.78 6.08 15.43
C SER A 7 8.85 4.72 16.12
N ASP A 8 8.08 4.52 17.19
CA ASP A 8 8.07 3.28 17.97
C ASP A 8 7.42 2.13 17.18
N LEU A 9 6.30 2.40 16.49
CA LEU A 9 5.77 1.57 15.43
C LEU A 9 6.11 2.26 14.10
N SER A 10 6.82 1.57 13.25
CA SER A 10 7.25 2.13 11.97
C SER A 10 6.89 1.23 10.79
N LEU A 11 6.58 1.86 9.66
CA LEU A 11 6.28 1.19 8.40
C LEU A 11 7.20 1.71 7.31
N THR A 12 7.98 0.83 6.71
CA THR A 12 8.80 1.11 5.53
C THR A 12 8.15 0.50 4.31
N ILE A 13 7.85 1.30 3.29
CA ILE A 13 7.30 0.84 2.01
C ILE A 13 8.42 0.72 0.98
N PHE A 14 8.41 -0.35 0.19
CA PHE A 14 9.37 -0.60 -0.87
C PHE A 14 8.71 -1.12 -2.15
N GLY A 15 9.46 -1.09 -3.24
CA GLY A 15 9.06 -1.60 -4.54
C GLY A 15 8.51 -0.54 -5.49
N GLU A 16 8.36 -0.92 -6.75
CA GLU A 16 7.87 -0.13 -7.87
C GLU A 16 6.73 -0.85 -8.58
N SER A 17 5.83 -0.11 -9.21
CA SER A 17 4.62 -0.66 -9.84
C SER A 17 4.90 -1.67 -10.96
N HIS A 18 6.06 -1.58 -11.61
CA HIS A 18 6.51 -2.49 -12.65
C HIS A 18 7.77 -3.28 -12.25
N GLY A 19 8.17 -3.22 -10.98
CA GLY A 19 9.12 -4.13 -10.37
C GLY A 19 8.51 -5.52 -10.14
N ARG A 20 9.30 -6.44 -9.59
CA ARG A 20 8.84 -7.81 -9.28
C ARG A 20 7.73 -7.85 -8.25
N ALA A 21 7.81 -6.99 -7.25
CA ALA A 21 6.88 -6.92 -6.14
C ALA A 21 6.89 -5.52 -5.53
N ILE A 22 5.88 -5.25 -4.73
CA ILE A 22 5.83 -4.17 -3.76
C ILE A 22 5.68 -4.77 -2.37
N GLY A 23 6.05 -4.05 -1.33
CA GLY A 23 5.90 -4.58 0.01
C GLY A 23 6.11 -3.53 1.08
N ALA A 24 5.98 -3.99 2.31
CA ALA A 24 6.24 -3.19 3.49
C ALA A 24 6.99 -3.99 4.56
N VAL A 25 7.75 -3.28 5.37
CA VAL A 25 8.28 -3.79 6.63
C VAL A 25 7.63 -3.00 7.76
N LEU A 26 6.86 -3.70 8.58
CA LEU A 26 6.26 -3.16 9.80
C LEU A 26 7.13 -3.59 10.99
N ASP A 27 7.63 -2.64 11.72
CA ASP A 27 8.51 -2.88 12.88
C ASP A 27 7.95 -2.20 14.13
N GLY A 28 8.23 -2.77 15.31
CA GLY A 28 7.73 -2.27 16.59
C GLY A 28 6.42 -2.90 17.08
N MET A 29 5.89 -3.92 16.41
CA MET A 29 4.73 -4.67 16.91
C MET A 29 5.13 -5.51 18.13
N ALA A 30 4.28 -5.53 19.16
CA ALA A 30 4.44 -6.42 20.30
C ALA A 30 4.39 -7.90 19.86
N ALA A 31 5.10 -8.78 20.57
CA ALA A 31 5.01 -10.22 20.36
C ALA A 31 3.65 -10.77 20.83
N GLY A 32 3.16 -11.83 20.17
CA GLY A 32 1.95 -12.55 20.56
C GLY A 32 0.64 -11.89 20.13
N VAL A 33 0.68 -10.84 19.31
CA VAL A 33 -0.53 -10.22 18.75
C VAL A 33 -1.07 -11.11 17.62
N PRO A 34 -2.35 -11.56 17.68
CA PRO A 34 -2.94 -12.35 16.61
C PRO A 34 -3.02 -11.55 15.29
N VAL A 35 -2.63 -12.16 14.20
CA VAL A 35 -2.74 -11.62 12.83
C VAL A 35 -3.88 -12.35 12.11
N ASP A 36 -4.92 -11.63 11.76
CA ASP A 36 -6.05 -12.14 10.99
C ASP A 36 -5.79 -11.92 9.49
N GLU A 37 -5.29 -12.94 8.82
CA GLU A 37 -4.99 -12.88 7.39
C GLU A 37 -6.25 -12.70 6.54
N ALA A 38 -7.42 -13.18 6.99
CA ALA A 38 -8.68 -12.98 6.29
C ALA A 38 -9.12 -11.51 6.37
N PHE A 39 -8.91 -10.85 7.51
CA PHE A 39 -9.15 -9.42 7.65
C PHE A 39 -8.19 -8.60 6.76
N VAL A 40 -6.91 -8.98 6.72
CA VAL A 40 -5.93 -8.35 5.81
C VAL A 40 -6.39 -8.48 4.36
N ALA A 41 -6.80 -9.67 3.92
CA ALA A 41 -7.30 -9.92 2.57
C ALA A 41 -8.56 -9.07 2.27
N ALA A 42 -9.50 -8.96 3.22
CA ALA A 42 -10.69 -8.12 3.07
C ALA A 42 -10.35 -6.61 2.92
N CYS A 43 -9.34 -6.13 3.63
CA CYS A 43 -8.84 -4.76 3.46
C CYS A 43 -8.21 -4.56 2.07
N MET A 44 -7.44 -5.53 1.60
CA MET A 44 -6.85 -5.52 0.26
C MET A 44 -7.92 -5.52 -0.84
N ASP A 45 -8.99 -6.29 -0.67
CA ASP A 45 -10.12 -6.34 -1.61
C ASP A 45 -10.85 -5.00 -1.75
N LYS A 46 -10.96 -4.21 -0.67
CA LYS A 46 -11.54 -2.86 -0.72
C LYS A 46 -10.72 -1.90 -1.58
N ARG A 47 -9.41 -2.08 -1.60
CA ARG A 47 -8.45 -1.27 -2.37
C ARG A 47 -8.36 -1.71 -3.84
N ARG A 48 -8.50 -3.00 -4.12
CA ARG A 48 -8.25 -3.61 -5.43
C ARG A 48 -9.17 -3.02 -6.51
N ALA A 49 -8.62 -2.82 -7.72
CA ALA A 49 -9.38 -2.44 -8.90
C ALA A 49 -10.41 -3.53 -9.25
N ARG A 50 -11.66 -3.13 -9.52
CA ARG A 50 -12.78 -4.04 -9.74
C ARG A 50 -13.24 -4.13 -11.20
N GLY A 51 -12.61 -3.36 -12.11
CA GLY A 51 -13.06 -3.31 -13.51
C GLY A 51 -14.43 -2.65 -13.70
N ASP A 52 -14.84 -1.83 -12.75
CA ASP A 52 -16.15 -1.14 -12.67
C ASP A 52 -16.21 0.17 -13.50
N GLY A 53 -15.17 0.45 -14.27
CA GLY A 53 -15.01 1.70 -15.03
C GLY A 53 -14.57 2.90 -14.19
N LEU A 54 -14.59 2.81 -12.87
CA LEU A 54 -14.11 3.83 -11.93
C LEU A 54 -12.67 3.60 -11.50
N SER A 55 -12.19 2.37 -11.64
CA SER A 55 -10.83 1.95 -11.30
C SER A 55 -10.02 1.62 -12.55
N THR A 56 -8.71 1.46 -12.40
CA THR A 56 -7.84 1.07 -13.51
C THR A 56 -8.20 -0.32 -14.05
N PRO A 57 -7.98 -0.61 -15.36
CA PRO A 57 -8.28 -1.92 -15.93
C PRO A 57 -7.33 -3.03 -15.46
N ARG A 58 -6.30 -2.67 -14.69
CA ARG A 58 -5.32 -3.63 -14.15
C ARG A 58 -5.95 -4.44 -13.03
N THR A 59 -6.13 -5.73 -13.25
CA THR A 59 -6.66 -6.67 -12.24
C THR A 59 -5.53 -7.55 -11.74
N GLU A 60 -5.32 -7.57 -10.43
CA GLU A 60 -4.34 -8.41 -9.73
C GLU A 60 -4.98 -9.01 -8.49
N ALA A 61 -4.55 -10.20 -8.09
CA ALA A 61 -5.08 -10.89 -6.91
C ALA A 61 -4.73 -10.16 -5.61
N ASP A 62 -3.62 -9.41 -5.60
CA ASP A 62 -3.09 -8.67 -4.43
C ASP A 62 -2.93 -9.54 -3.18
N ALA A 63 -2.60 -10.83 -3.37
CA ALA A 63 -2.34 -11.74 -2.27
C ALA A 63 -1.13 -11.28 -1.46
N VAL A 64 -1.33 -11.09 -0.16
CA VAL A 64 -0.27 -10.71 0.76
C VAL A 64 0.50 -11.93 1.21
N GLN A 65 1.82 -11.91 1.08
CA GLN A 65 2.73 -12.92 1.59
C GLN A 65 3.43 -12.38 2.83
N PHE A 66 3.34 -13.08 3.95
CA PHE A 66 4.10 -12.78 5.16
C PHE A 66 5.44 -13.51 5.09
N LEU A 67 6.53 -12.77 4.95
CA LEU A 67 7.88 -13.33 4.79
C LEU A 67 8.60 -13.50 6.13
N SER A 68 8.23 -12.72 7.15
CA SER A 68 8.80 -12.78 8.50
C SER A 68 7.86 -12.13 9.52
N GLY A 69 8.18 -12.31 10.79
CA GLY A 69 7.51 -11.61 11.90
C GLY A 69 6.16 -12.19 12.33
N VAL A 70 5.67 -13.23 11.66
CA VAL A 70 4.42 -13.94 12.01
C VAL A 70 4.68 -15.44 12.04
N VAL A 71 4.32 -16.10 13.15
CA VAL A 71 4.42 -17.56 13.34
C VAL A 71 3.16 -18.04 14.05
N ASN A 72 2.57 -19.11 13.54
CA ASN A 72 1.32 -19.69 14.07
C ASN A 72 0.19 -18.64 14.23
N GLY A 73 0.08 -17.71 13.26
CA GLY A 73 -0.93 -16.68 13.26
C GLY A 73 -0.73 -15.55 14.28
N CYS A 74 0.45 -15.44 14.90
CA CYS A 74 0.78 -14.39 15.86
C CYS A 74 2.09 -13.69 15.50
N THR A 75 2.19 -12.42 15.87
CA THR A 75 3.43 -11.64 15.73
C THR A 75 4.53 -12.21 16.64
N THR A 76 5.77 -12.19 16.16
CA THR A 76 6.94 -12.64 16.94
C THR A 76 7.61 -11.54 17.76
N GLY A 77 7.24 -10.28 17.52
CA GLY A 77 7.94 -9.11 18.07
C GLY A 77 9.15 -8.68 17.24
N THR A 78 9.48 -9.41 16.17
CA THR A 78 10.48 -8.98 15.18
C THR A 78 9.80 -8.31 13.99
N ALA A 79 10.57 -7.71 13.09
CA ALA A 79 10.04 -7.00 11.93
C ALA A 79 9.16 -7.93 11.06
N ILE A 80 7.95 -7.47 10.74
CA ILE A 80 7.01 -8.15 9.85
C ILE A 80 7.28 -7.66 8.44
N ALA A 81 7.84 -8.54 7.60
CA ALA A 81 7.97 -8.26 6.18
C ALA A 81 6.80 -8.86 5.41
N LEU A 82 6.08 -8.01 4.67
CA LEU A 82 5.00 -8.43 3.79
C LEU A 82 5.26 -8.00 2.36
N MET A 83 4.82 -8.83 1.43
CA MET A 83 5.04 -8.64 0.00
C MET A 83 3.78 -8.95 -0.79
N VAL A 84 3.58 -8.20 -1.88
CA VAL A 84 2.56 -8.44 -2.90
C VAL A 84 3.26 -8.47 -4.25
N GLU A 85 3.12 -9.58 -4.96
CA GLU A 85 3.71 -9.74 -6.29
C GLU A 85 3.00 -8.88 -7.35
N ASN A 86 3.77 -8.38 -8.30
CA ASN A 86 3.25 -7.72 -9.49
C ASN A 86 3.12 -8.75 -10.62
N THR A 87 1.92 -9.26 -10.85
CA THR A 87 1.67 -10.31 -11.85
C THR A 87 1.26 -9.78 -13.22
N ASN A 88 0.74 -8.55 -13.29
CA ASN A 88 0.24 -7.94 -14.52
C ASN A 88 1.00 -6.67 -14.87
N THR A 89 2.25 -6.80 -15.32
CA THR A 89 3.12 -5.69 -15.73
C THR A 89 3.29 -5.65 -17.25
N ARG A 90 2.90 -4.53 -17.89
CA ARG A 90 3.12 -4.28 -19.32
C ARG A 90 4.23 -3.25 -19.51
N SER A 91 5.44 -3.62 -19.16
CA SER A 91 6.61 -2.71 -19.17
C SER A 91 6.97 -2.17 -20.55
N ALA A 92 6.65 -2.90 -21.62
CA ALA A 92 6.92 -2.47 -23.00
C ALA A 92 6.19 -1.19 -23.42
N ASP A 93 5.01 -0.93 -22.83
CA ASP A 93 4.18 0.25 -23.14
C ASP A 93 4.87 1.57 -22.75
N TYR A 94 5.82 1.52 -21.81
CA TYR A 94 6.52 2.69 -21.28
C TYR A 94 7.86 2.98 -21.92
N ALA A 95 8.40 2.06 -22.75
CA ALA A 95 9.73 2.21 -23.36
C ALA A 95 9.82 3.44 -24.28
N LYS A 96 8.73 3.79 -24.96
CA LYS A 96 8.67 4.92 -25.91
C LYS A 96 8.42 6.27 -25.24
N THR A 97 8.00 6.30 -23.99
CA THR A 97 7.59 7.50 -23.25
C THR A 97 8.39 7.70 -21.96
N ALA A 98 9.45 6.94 -21.76
CA ALA A 98 10.27 6.99 -20.55
C ALA A 98 10.85 8.38 -20.26
N ASP A 99 11.18 9.14 -21.32
CA ASP A 99 11.74 10.49 -21.24
C ASP A 99 10.65 11.59 -21.23
N LEU A 100 9.37 11.23 -21.32
CA LEU A 100 8.27 12.18 -21.32
C LEU A 100 7.65 12.27 -19.94
N LEU A 101 7.86 13.39 -19.28
CA LEU A 101 7.32 13.65 -17.94
C LEU A 101 5.83 13.98 -18.02
N ARG A 102 4.97 13.15 -17.43
CA ARG A 102 3.51 13.31 -17.50
C ARG A 102 3.02 14.43 -16.59
N PRO A 103 2.22 15.39 -17.08
CA PRO A 103 1.54 16.36 -16.24
C PRO A 103 0.58 15.68 -15.26
N GLY A 104 0.49 16.17 -14.02
CA GLY A 104 -0.38 15.59 -13.00
C GLY A 104 0.12 14.30 -12.37
N HIS A 105 1.33 13.84 -12.72
CA HIS A 105 2.02 12.72 -12.09
C HIS A 105 3.32 13.19 -11.42
N ALA A 106 3.96 12.34 -10.60
CA ALA A 106 5.18 12.68 -9.88
C ALA A 106 6.45 12.61 -10.74
N ASP A 107 6.36 12.45 -12.05
CA ASP A 107 7.50 12.18 -12.94
C ASP A 107 8.57 13.27 -12.85
N TYR A 108 8.18 14.55 -12.96
CA TYR A 108 9.13 15.66 -12.88
C TYR A 108 9.81 15.75 -11.50
N THR A 109 9.03 15.69 -10.44
CA THR A 109 9.56 15.78 -9.08
C THR A 109 10.44 14.58 -8.72
N ALA A 110 10.08 13.40 -9.21
CA ALA A 110 10.89 12.20 -9.09
C ALA A 110 12.20 12.33 -9.86
N TYR A 111 12.15 12.80 -11.11
CA TYR A 111 13.33 13.05 -11.93
C TYR A 111 14.28 14.03 -11.22
N ALA A 112 13.78 15.17 -10.78
CA ALA A 112 14.58 16.18 -10.06
C ALA A 112 15.18 15.63 -8.76
N LYS A 113 14.37 14.87 -7.97
CA LYS A 113 14.78 14.35 -6.68
C LYS A 113 15.78 13.20 -6.78
N TYR A 114 15.62 12.32 -7.74
CA TYR A 114 16.42 11.11 -7.93
C TYR A 114 17.41 11.19 -9.09
N HIS A 115 17.57 12.40 -9.68
CA HIS A 115 18.55 12.66 -10.74
C HIS A 115 18.38 11.75 -11.98
N GLY A 116 17.15 11.38 -12.30
CA GLY A 116 16.83 10.50 -13.42
C GLY A 116 17.01 8.99 -13.16
N PHE A 117 17.38 8.57 -11.94
CA PHE A 117 17.58 7.15 -11.61
C PHE A 117 16.31 6.45 -11.09
N GLN A 118 15.15 7.14 -11.05
CA GLN A 118 13.88 6.52 -10.69
C GLN A 118 13.39 5.53 -11.76
N ASP A 119 12.64 4.51 -11.37
CA ASP A 119 11.91 3.68 -12.32
C ASP A 119 10.73 4.48 -12.90
N ALA A 120 10.82 4.85 -14.19
CA ALA A 120 9.79 5.62 -14.88
C ALA A 120 8.59 4.77 -15.34
N ARG A 121 8.69 3.42 -15.28
CA ARG A 121 7.64 2.52 -15.75
C ARG A 121 6.40 2.61 -14.86
N GLY A 122 5.25 3.00 -15.44
CA GLY A 122 3.97 3.05 -14.74
C GLY A 122 3.91 3.98 -13.51
N GLY A 123 4.89 4.86 -13.34
CA GLY A 123 5.02 5.74 -12.19
C GLY A 123 5.92 5.22 -11.08
N GLY A 124 6.51 4.04 -11.24
CA GLY A 124 7.50 3.47 -10.34
C GLY A 124 7.00 3.40 -8.88
N HIS A 125 7.79 3.94 -7.97
CA HIS A 125 7.45 4.01 -6.55
C HIS A 125 6.34 5.03 -6.23
N PHE A 126 6.02 5.95 -7.14
CA PHE A 126 4.97 6.97 -6.97
C PHE A 126 3.62 6.54 -7.53
N SER A 127 3.52 5.31 -8.02
CA SER A 127 2.27 4.73 -8.49
C SER A 127 1.29 4.46 -7.34
N GLY A 128 0.00 4.64 -7.58
CA GLY A 128 -1.05 4.19 -6.67
C GLY A 128 -0.99 2.69 -6.33
N ARG A 129 -0.30 1.89 -7.15
CA ARG A 129 -0.03 0.47 -6.88
C ARG A 129 0.67 0.24 -5.53
N VAL A 130 1.62 1.10 -5.18
CA VAL A 130 2.43 0.98 -3.95
C VAL A 130 1.59 1.13 -2.69
N THR A 131 0.42 1.77 -2.77
CA THR A 131 -0.52 1.85 -1.63
C THR A 131 -1.04 0.49 -1.17
N ALA A 132 -0.94 -0.58 -1.97
CA ALA A 132 -1.28 -1.92 -1.53
C ALA A 132 -0.40 -2.38 -0.36
N ALA A 133 0.89 -2.07 -0.38
CA ALA A 133 1.80 -2.36 0.73
C ALA A 133 1.43 -1.59 2.01
N LEU A 134 0.99 -0.31 1.86
CA LEU A 134 0.50 0.50 2.97
C LEU A 134 -0.78 -0.10 3.57
N VAL A 135 -1.73 -0.53 2.72
CA VAL A 135 -2.99 -1.14 3.18
C VAL A 135 -2.72 -2.47 3.88
N ALA A 136 -1.83 -3.30 3.35
CA ALA A 136 -1.48 -4.58 3.98
C ALA A 136 -0.88 -4.40 5.38
N GLY A 137 0.12 -3.53 5.52
CA GLY A 137 0.71 -3.21 6.82
C GLY A 137 -0.27 -2.55 7.78
N GLY A 138 -1.07 -1.60 7.28
CA GLY A 138 -2.12 -0.93 8.05
C GLY A 138 -3.20 -1.90 8.54
N ALA A 139 -3.58 -2.90 7.75
CA ALA A 139 -4.57 -3.90 8.15
C ALA A 139 -4.10 -4.75 9.35
N VAL A 140 -2.81 -5.10 9.41
CA VAL A 140 -2.25 -5.78 10.59
C VAL A 140 -2.42 -4.92 11.84
N VAL A 141 -2.10 -3.63 11.77
CA VAL A 141 -2.23 -2.70 12.89
C VAL A 141 -3.70 -2.46 13.27
N LEU A 142 -4.58 -2.28 12.26
CA LEU A 142 -6.03 -2.12 12.50
C LEU A 142 -6.62 -3.34 13.21
N GLY A 143 -6.24 -4.56 12.82
CA GLY A 143 -6.67 -5.78 13.49
C GLY A 143 -6.23 -5.83 14.95
N ALA A 144 -5.01 -5.36 15.26
CA ALA A 144 -4.53 -5.26 16.63
C ALA A 144 -5.29 -4.20 17.45
N LEU A 145 -5.55 -3.03 16.88
CA LEU A 145 -6.29 -1.94 17.53
C LEU A 145 -7.76 -2.33 17.82
N SER A 146 -8.44 -2.95 16.86
CA SER A 146 -9.83 -3.41 17.05
C SER A 146 -9.93 -4.42 18.19
N ARG A 147 -8.96 -5.32 18.36
CA ARG A 147 -8.89 -6.22 19.53
C ARG A 147 -8.69 -5.48 20.85
N ALA A 148 -8.08 -4.31 20.82
CA ALA A 148 -7.92 -3.42 21.98
C ALA A 148 -9.15 -2.51 22.20
N GLY A 149 -10.22 -2.66 21.40
CA GLY A 149 -11.43 -1.83 21.49
C GLY A 149 -11.27 -0.45 20.85
N ILE A 150 -10.28 -0.28 19.95
CA ILE A 150 -10.04 0.98 19.23
C ILE A 150 -10.39 0.76 17.75
N ASP A 151 -11.44 1.43 17.28
CA ASP A 151 -11.86 1.41 15.89
C ASP A 151 -11.51 2.72 15.19
N ILE A 152 -10.97 2.61 13.98
CA ILE A 152 -10.60 3.74 13.11
C ILE A 152 -11.41 3.63 11.83
N SER A 153 -12.20 4.65 11.55
CA SER A 153 -13.00 4.75 10.32
C SER A 153 -12.72 6.05 9.59
N THR A 154 -12.85 6.00 8.27
CA THR A 154 -12.67 7.16 7.41
C THR A 154 -13.74 7.18 6.33
N HIS A 155 -14.11 8.37 5.87
CA HIS A 155 -14.99 8.57 4.72
C HIS A 155 -14.57 9.78 3.89
N ILE A 156 -15.09 9.88 2.68
CA ILE A 156 -14.93 11.08 1.84
C ILE A 156 -15.95 12.11 2.32
N ALA A 157 -15.49 13.13 3.03
CA ALA A 157 -16.38 14.17 3.59
C ALA A 157 -17.04 15.05 2.52
N ALA A 158 -16.34 15.32 1.40
CA ALA A 158 -16.90 16.05 0.27
C ALA A 158 -16.14 15.73 -1.02
N CYS A 159 -16.87 15.69 -2.15
CA CYS A 159 -16.31 15.52 -3.48
C CYS A 159 -17.15 16.29 -4.51
N ALA A 160 -16.50 17.06 -5.38
CA ALA A 160 -17.17 17.83 -6.46
C ALA A 160 -18.38 18.67 -6.01
N GLY A 161 -18.31 19.25 -4.81
CA GLY A 161 -19.39 20.07 -4.23
C GLY A 161 -20.50 19.28 -3.54
N ILE A 162 -20.43 17.96 -3.53
CA ILE A 162 -21.35 17.08 -2.78
C ILE A 162 -20.68 16.75 -1.45
N SER A 163 -21.38 16.97 -0.35
CA SER A 163 -20.92 16.67 1.01
C SER A 163 -21.64 15.44 1.55
N ASP A 164 -20.91 14.61 2.29
CA ASP A 164 -21.47 13.49 3.05
C ASP A 164 -21.96 13.94 4.42
N THR A 165 -22.73 13.09 5.07
CA THR A 165 -23.18 13.30 6.45
C THR A 165 -21.98 13.22 7.40
N ARG A 166 -21.90 14.13 8.36
CA ARG A 166 -20.85 14.07 9.40
C ARG A 166 -21.02 12.82 10.25
N PHE A 167 -19.91 12.23 10.68
CA PHE A 167 -19.97 11.20 11.70
C PHE A 167 -20.66 11.78 12.97
N ALA A 168 -21.59 11.03 13.54
CA ALA A 168 -22.02 11.27 14.90
C ALA A 168 -20.87 10.91 15.84
N LEU A 169 -20.45 11.83 16.67
CA LEU A 169 -19.52 11.58 17.77
C LEU A 169 -20.38 11.26 18.97
N ASP A 170 -20.68 9.98 19.18
CA ASP A 170 -21.40 9.48 20.36
C ASP A 170 -20.42 9.26 21.52
#